data_6db40d2c1dd9fd12ed9ed4e5e3e85401
#
_entry.id   6db40d2c1dd9fd12ed9ed4e5e3e85401
#
_cell.length_a   1.000
_cell.length_b   1.000
_cell.length_c   1.000
_cell.angle_alpha   90.00
_cell.angle_beta   90.00
_cell.angle_gamma   90.00
#
_symmetry.space_group_name_H-M   'P 1'
#
loop_
_entity.id
_entity.type
_entity.pdbx_description
1 polymer ?
#
loop_
_entity_poly.entity_id
_entity_poly.type
_entity_poly.pdbx_seq_one_letter_code
_entity_poly.pdbx_strand_id
1 'polypeptide(L)'
;MSVEEMFLASQESYEEAQTRALEENKSFAKAEFFRMDKLGVYRLRILPIAPNRDGTNDRRSYEYPVRQLLMELEKPATGNGKVTSMYVTVPRTTDAGFTVDLIDTYRKLAVAEAQNRGDEKLAEKIGGGSFGGGLKFNYGHVMYILDLNERAKGFQLLTLSHAQFKELDERKFKLWQKKLAKSPGFPCPISSVYNAYPVEIEKKKNGSKTEYSIEIDNESENEVLTGEELTKLMAATRIPEIIYRYSSYQYEATLEYLKQCDAKYGMSILGDRDMQEAIETLGSEIPKEDTSSFSFDKRTKDAKENASNGTGLLLDDLFNRYDELQDKGLSDKTEEGQELRGLIRQFIEQEKLSVRITRSTTNKELLDLIEEALETDPQAEAEQVPTPEPEPELAAEPAQESTERRRRR
;
A
#
# COMPACT_ATOMS: atom_id res chain seq x y z
N MET A 1 -11.09 -35.73 38.18
CA MET A 1 -11.31 -34.28 37.85
C MET A 1 -12.79 -34.13 37.55
N SER A 2 -13.51 -33.36 38.34
CA SER A 2 -14.92 -33.06 38.06
C SER A 2 -15.04 -32.18 36.80
N VAL A 3 -16.21 -32.16 36.17
CA VAL A 3 -16.46 -31.27 34.99
C VAL A 3 -16.22 -29.84 35.40
N GLU A 4 -16.56 -29.45 36.62
CA GLU A 4 -16.31 -28.12 37.18
C GLU A 4 -14.81 -27.79 37.32
N GLU A 5 -13.98 -28.75 37.78
CA GLU A 5 -12.54 -28.63 37.83
C GLU A 5 -11.90 -28.49 36.41
N MET A 6 -12.48 -29.17 35.41
CA MET A 6 -12.02 -29.03 34.02
C MET A 6 -12.33 -27.63 33.47
N PHE A 7 -13.49 -27.06 33.78
CA PHE A 7 -13.83 -25.70 33.38
C PHE A 7 -12.99 -24.65 34.11
N LEU A 8 -12.70 -24.82 35.40
CA LEU A 8 -11.83 -23.94 36.17
C LEU A 8 -10.39 -24.02 35.69
N ALA A 9 -9.89 -25.21 35.32
CA ALA A 9 -8.54 -25.40 34.77
C ALA A 9 -8.39 -24.87 33.34
N SER A 10 -9.50 -24.66 32.61
CA SER A 10 -9.50 -24.08 31.26
C SER A 10 -9.72 -22.55 31.25
N GLN A 11 -9.96 -21.93 32.41
CA GLN A 11 -10.09 -20.48 32.51
C GLN A 11 -8.71 -19.83 32.35
N GLU A 12 -8.60 -19.01 31.33
CA GLU A 12 -7.44 -18.17 31.10
C GLU A 12 -7.27 -17.17 32.27
N SER A 13 -6.07 -17.02 32.75
CA SER A 13 -5.77 -16.01 33.78
C SER A 13 -5.86 -14.60 33.17
N TYR A 14 -6.10 -13.60 34.03
CA TYR A 14 -6.10 -12.19 33.58
C TYR A 14 -4.79 -11.80 32.89
N GLU A 15 -3.67 -12.30 33.38
CA GLU A 15 -2.33 -12.03 32.83
C GLU A 15 -2.15 -12.69 31.45
N GLU A 16 -2.65 -13.93 31.28
CA GLU A 16 -2.65 -14.60 29.98
C GLU A 16 -3.57 -13.90 28.97
N ALA A 17 -4.78 -13.51 29.39
CA ALA A 17 -5.70 -12.74 28.59
C ALA A 17 -5.13 -11.38 28.19
N GLN A 18 -4.47 -10.69 29.13
CA GLN A 18 -3.80 -9.40 28.87
C GLN A 18 -2.60 -9.57 27.94
N THR A 19 -1.80 -10.61 28.14
CA THR A 19 -0.65 -10.92 27.28
C THR A 19 -1.12 -11.26 25.88
N ARG A 20 -2.15 -12.10 25.75
CA ARG A 20 -2.77 -12.42 24.46
C ARG A 20 -3.32 -11.18 23.77
N ALA A 21 -4.07 -10.34 24.48
CA ALA A 21 -4.60 -9.08 23.94
C ALA A 21 -3.48 -8.10 23.51
N LEU A 22 -2.38 -8.07 24.26
CA LEU A 22 -1.19 -7.28 23.89
C LEU A 22 -0.45 -7.89 22.69
N GLU A 23 -0.39 -9.22 22.60
CA GLU A 23 0.19 -9.93 21.46
C GLU A 23 -0.68 -9.82 20.21
N GLU A 24 -1.99 -9.95 20.36
CA GLU A 24 -2.96 -9.69 19.29
C GLU A 24 -2.88 -8.23 18.83
N ASN A 25 -2.85 -7.26 19.72
CA ASN A 25 -2.65 -5.85 19.37
C ASN A 25 -1.26 -5.57 18.76
N LYS A 26 -0.22 -6.33 19.13
CA LYS A 26 1.09 -6.26 18.48
C LYS A 26 1.13 -6.98 17.13
N SER A 27 0.37 -8.07 16.96
CA SER A 27 0.25 -8.78 15.68
C SER A 27 -0.60 -8.00 14.67
N PHE A 28 -1.55 -7.20 15.15
CA PHE A 28 -2.20 -6.15 14.36
C PHE A 28 -1.28 -4.91 14.14
N ALA A 29 -0.10 -4.88 14.78
CA ALA A 29 0.91 -3.87 14.53
C ALA A 29 1.48 -4.06 13.13
N LYS A 30 0.82 -3.42 12.16
CA LYS A 30 1.36 -2.95 10.90
C LYS A 30 2.26 -3.94 10.18
N ALA A 31 1.65 -4.77 9.35
CA ALA A 31 2.38 -5.26 8.20
C ALA A 31 2.87 -4.02 7.42
N GLU A 32 4.17 -3.77 7.47
CA GLU A 32 4.78 -2.70 6.69
C GLU A 32 4.71 -3.07 5.21
N PHE A 33 4.14 -2.17 4.41
CA PHE A 33 4.20 -2.32 2.97
C PHE A 33 5.56 -1.86 2.46
N PHE A 34 6.20 -2.72 1.68
CA PHE A 34 7.45 -2.41 1.01
C PHE A 34 7.21 -1.40 -0.12
N ARG A 35 8.03 -0.38 -0.17
CA ARG A 35 7.95 0.67 -1.18
C ARG A 35 9.26 0.81 -1.92
N MET A 36 9.16 0.97 -3.22
CA MET A 36 10.29 1.27 -4.09
C MET A 36 10.36 2.78 -4.33
N ASP A 37 10.71 3.54 -3.29
CA ASP A 37 10.64 5.01 -3.33
C ASP A 37 11.76 5.61 -4.18
N LYS A 38 12.94 5.00 -4.21
CA LYS A 38 14.13 5.52 -4.93
C LYS A 38 14.34 4.76 -6.25
N LEU A 39 15.00 5.43 -7.20
CA LEU A 39 15.51 4.74 -8.39
C LEU A 39 16.64 3.79 -7.99
N GLY A 40 16.73 2.63 -8.61
CA GLY A 40 17.76 1.65 -8.33
C GLY A 40 17.28 0.22 -8.34
N VAL A 41 18.12 -0.67 -7.83
CA VAL A 41 17.86 -2.11 -7.78
C VAL A 41 17.50 -2.50 -6.35
N TYR A 42 16.33 -3.09 -6.21
CA TYR A 42 15.83 -3.67 -4.97
C TYR A 42 16.01 -5.18 -5.02
N ARG A 43 16.77 -5.71 -4.07
CA ARG A 43 17.07 -7.13 -4.00
C ARG A 43 16.24 -7.79 -2.91
N LEU A 44 15.29 -8.62 -3.30
CA LEU A 44 14.23 -9.11 -2.46
C LEU A 44 14.25 -10.63 -2.32
N ARG A 45 13.94 -11.13 -1.13
CA ARG A 45 13.67 -12.52 -0.83
C ARG A 45 12.18 -12.72 -0.68
N ILE A 46 11.51 -13.34 -1.66
CA ILE A 46 10.09 -13.69 -1.57
C ILE A 46 9.92 -14.84 -0.57
N LEU A 47 8.97 -14.69 0.35
CA LEU A 47 8.73 -15.68 1.40
C LEU A 47 7.65 -16.70 0.99
N PRO A 48 7.76 -17.96 1.42
CA PRO A 48 6.68 -18.91 1.27
C PRO A 48 5.48 -18.52 2.13
N ILE A 49 4.29 -18.96 1.76
CA ILE A 49 3.12 -18.87 2.64
C ILE A 49 3.33 -19.83 3.80
N ALA A 50 3.17 -19.32 5.03
CA ALA A 50 3.21 -20.14 6.22
C ALA A 50 2.06 -21.15 6.22
N PRO A 51 2.28 -22.42 6.63
CA PRO A 51 1.21 -23.39 6.76
C PRO A 51 0.16 -22.94 7.79
N ASN A 52 -1.07 -23.43 7.65
CA ASN A 52 -2.14 -23.14 8.58
C ASN A 52 -1.84 -23.71 9.97
N ARG A 53 -2.44 -23.13 11.03
CA ARG A 53 -2.26 -23.62 12.42
C ARG A 53 -2.69 -25.08 12.61
N ASP A 54 -3.63 -25.55 11.79
CA ASP A 54 -4.10 -26.96 11.74
C ASP A 54 -3.19 -27.88 10.91
N GLY A 55 -2.06 -27.34 10.40
CA GLY A 55 -1.11 -28.06 9.56
C GLY A 55 -1.56 -28.21 8.10
N THR A 56 -2.71 -27.68 7.72
CA THR A 56 -3.12 -27.65 6.31
C THR A 56 -2.31 -26.61 5.56
N ASN A 57 -2.10 -26.84 4.27
CA ASN A 57 -1.40 -25.89 3.41
C ASN A 57 -2.36 -25.23 2.45
N ASP A 58 -2.18 -23.93 2.29
CA ASP A 58 -2.77 -23.24 1.18
C ASP A 58 -2.21 -23.79 -0.15
N ARG A 59 -3.04 -23.89 -1.18
CA ARG A 59 -2.58 -24.33 -2.51
C ARG A 59 -1.64 -23.34 -3.18
N ARG A 60 -1.56 -22.13 -2.64
CA ARG A 60 -0.68 -21.05 -3.09
C ARG A 60 0.71 -21.20 -2.48
N SER A 61 1.73 -20.84 -3.22
CA SER A 61 3.11 -21.00 -2.75
C SER A 61 3.69 -19.74 -2.10
N TYR A 62 3.29 -18.52 -2.50
CA TYR A 62 3.88 -17.30 -1.96
C TYR A 62 3.03 -16.02 -2.11
N GLU A 63 1.96 -16.00 -2.90
CA GLU A 63 1.21 -14.78 -3.20
C GLU A 63 -0.29 -14.94 -3.06
N TYR A 64 -0.99 -13.84 -2.86
CA TYR A 64 -2.43 -13.72 -2.94
C TYR A 64 -2.83 -12.64 -3.94
N PRO A 65 -3.80 -12.93 -4.84
CA PRO A 65 -4.37 -11.90 -5.69
C PRO A 65 -5.22 -10.96 -4.85
N VAL A 66 -5.26 -9.70 -5.24
CA VAL A 66 -6.12 -8.70 -4.62
C VAL A 66 -6.80 -7.87 -5.69
N ARG A 67 -8.07 -7.55 -5.48
CA ARG A 67 -8.81 -6.55 -6.24
C ARG A 67 -9.29 -5.49 -5.28
N GLN A 68 -8.83 -4.26 -5.49
CA GLN A 68 -9.13 -3.14 -4.59
C GLN A 68 -9.56 -1.94 -5.40
N LEU A 69 -10.45 -1.13 -4.82
CA LEU A 69 -10.84 0.16 -5.34
C LEU A 69 -10.47 1.23 -4.31
N LEU A 70 -9.78 2.27 -4.78
CA LEU A 70 -9.57 3.48 -4.01
C LEU A 70 -10.75 4.42 -4.28
N MET A 71 -11.57 4.64 -3.27
CA MET A 71 -12.71 5.53 -3.33
C MET A 71 -12.31 6.93 -2.89
N GLU A 72 -12.57 7.93 -3.70
CA GLU A 72 -12.48 9.33 -3.33
C GLU A 72 -13.84 9.80 -2.85
N LEU A 73 -13.94 10.22 -1.59
CA LEU A 73 -15.17 10.74 -0.99
C LEU A 73 -15.03 12.26 -0.77
N GLU A 74 -15.92 13.02 -1.36
CA GLU A 74 -16.00 14.46 -1.12
C GLU A 74 -16.55 14.73 0.27
N LYS A 75 -15.83 15.50 1.07
CA LYS A 75 -16.32 15.95 2.37
C LYS A 75 -17.36 17.04 2.19
N PRO A 76 -18.43 17.07 3.00
CA PRO A 76 -19.36 18.18 3.02
C PRO A 76 -18.61 19.50 3.17
N ALA A 77 -19.00 20.51 2.39
CA ALA A 77 -18.37 21.83 2.42
C ALA A 77 -18.42 22.40 3.84
N THR A 78 -17.27 22.56 4.48
CA THR A 78 -17.18 23.33 5.73
C THR A 78 -17.32 24.83 5.41
N GLY A 79 -17.76 25.64 6.36
CA GLY A 79 -18.18 27.04 6.22
C GLY A 79 -17.28 27.99 5.39
N ASN A 80 -16.13 27.53 4.91
CA ASN A 80 -15.23 28.25 4.02
C ASN A 80 -15.39 27.86 2.53
N GLY A 81 -16.38 27.04 2.18
CA GLY A 81 -16.65 26.63 0.79
C GLY A 81 -15.56 25.75 0.14
N LYS A 82 -14.57 25.26 0.90
CA LYS A 82 -13.51 24.41 0.37
C LYS A 82 -13.96 22.94 0.44
N VAL A 83 -14.13 22.34 -0.72
CA VAL A 83 -14.31 20.88 -0.83
C VAL A 83 -12.97 20.22 -0.56
N THR A 84 -12.96 19.27 0.36
CA THR A 84 -11.79 18.42 0.63
C THR A 84 -12.18 16.98 0.42
N SER A 85 -11.25 16.17 -0.10
CA SER A 85 -11.47 14.75 -0.34
C SER A 85 -10.92 13.89 0.80
N MET A 86 -11.55 12.75 0.98
CA MET A 86 -11.09 11.67 1.84
C MET A 86 -11.05 10.39 1.02
N TYR A 87 -10.04 9.55 1.25
CA TYR A 87 -9.83 8.36 0.46
C TYR A 87 -9.96 7.11 1.32
N VAL A 88 -10.67 6.12 0.78
CA VAL A 88 -10.87 4.83 1.43
C VAL A 88 -10.60 3.73 0.42
N THR A 89 -9.67 2.84 0.75
CA THR A 89 -9.44 1.64 -0.06
C THR A 89 -10.33 0.50 0.41
N VAL A 90 -11.03 -0.13 -0.51
CA VAL A 90 -11.88 -1.29 -0.23
C VAL A 90 -11.48 -2.47 -1.10
N PRO A 91 -11.37 -3.67 -0.52
CA PRO A 91 -11.23 -4.89 -1.31
C PRO A 91 -12.54 -5.21 -2.00
N ARG A 92 -12.48 -5.98 -3.08
CA ARG A 92 -13.67 -6.60 -3.65
C ARG A 92 -14.22 -7.62 -2.66
N THR A 93 -15.42 -7.39 -2.17
CA THR A 93 -15.99 -8.17 -1.06
C THR A 93 -16.21 -9.63 -1.40
N THR A 94 -16.54 -9.96 -2.66
CA THR A 94 -16.65 -11.36 -3.10
C THR A 94 -15.31 -12.12 -3.09
N ASP A 95 -14.19 -11.44 -3.21
CA ASP A 95 -12.86 -12.05 -3.05
C ASP A 95 -12.54 -12.27 -1.55
N ALA A 96 -13.16 -11.50 -0.67
CA ALA A 96 -13.08 -11.64 0.79
C ALA A 96 -14.04 -12.70 1.37
N GLY A 97 -14.85 -13.35 0.53
CA GLY A 97 -15.77 -14.39 0.95
C GLY A 97 -17.21 -13.94 1.22
N PHE A 98 -17.53 -12.66 1.02
CA PHE A 98 -18.90 -12.18 1.07
C PHE A 98 -19.70 -12.58 -0.17
N THR A 99 -21.01 -12.64 -0.04
CA THR A 99 -21.90 -13.11 -1.11
C THR A 99 -22.01 -12.09 -2.25
N VAL A 100 -22.01 -10.81 -1.94
CA VAL A 100 -22.21 -9.72 -2.89
C VAL A 100 -21.13 -8.65 -2.78
N ASP A 101 -20.96 -7.88 -3.86
CA ASP A 101 -20.11 -6.69 -3.88
C ASP A 101 -20.93 -5.48 -4.36
N LEU A 102 -20.97 -4.42 -3.51
CA LEU A 102 -21.77 -3.24 -3.80
C LEU A 102 -21.24 -2.43 -4.99
N ILE A 103 -19.93 -2.36 -5.15
CA ILE A 103 -19.30 -1.63 -6.26
C ILE A 103 -19.60 -2.32 -7.59
N ASP A 104 -19.44 -3.65 -7.65
CA ASP A 104 -19.73 -4.42 -8.86
C ASP A 104 -21.23 -4.38 -9.22
N THR A 105 -22.11 -4.47 -8.21
CA THR A 105 -23.56 -4.39 -8.41
C THR A 105 -23.95 -3.01 -8.93
N TYR A 106 -23.51 -1.95 -8.25
CA TYR A 106 -23.75 -0.59 -8.68
C TYR A 106 -23.23 -0.32 -10.10
N ARG A 107 -21.96 -0.69 -10.37
CA ARG A 107 -21.34 -0.51 -11.69
C ARG A 107 -22.18 -1.17 -12.80
N LYS A 108 -22.64 -2.40 -12.58
CA LYS A 108 -23.46 -3.14 -13.55
C LYS A 108 -24.77 -2.40 -13.85
N LEU A 109 -25.48 -1.96 -12.81
CA LEU A 109 -26.76 -1.25 -12.95
C LEU A 109 -26.57 0.13 -13.58
N ALA A 110 -25.56 0.89 -13.14
CA ALA A 110 -25.30 2.22 -13.66
C ALA A 110 -24.83 2.22 -15.13
N VAL A 111 -24.05 1.24 -15.54
CA VAL A 111 -23.67 1.06 -16.95
C VAL A 111 -24.90 0.75 -17.81
N ALA A 112 -25.75 -0.17 -17.34
CA ALA A 112 -26.98 -0.52 -18.04
C ALA A 112 -27.93 0.71 -18.16
N GLU A 113 -28.06 1.49 -17.11
CA GLU A 113 -28.90 2.71 -17.12
C GLU A 113 -28.32 3.77 -18.08
N ALA A 114 -26.98 3.97 -18.10
CA ALA A 114 -26.34 4.89 -19.05
C ALA A 114 -26.57 4.45 -20.51
N GLN A 115 -26.44 3.16 -20.79
CA GLN A 115 -26.73 2.59 -22.11
C GLN A 115 -28.20 2.77 -22.51
N ASN A 116 -29.14 2.54 -21.59
CA ASN A 116 -30.58 2.76 -21.82
C ASN A 116 -30.88 4.23 -22.16
N ARG A 117 -30.12 5.17 -21.61
CA ARG A 117 -30.20 6.60 -21.92
C ARG A 117 -29.51 6.96 -23.25
N GLY A 118 -28.82 6.03 -23.90
CA GLY A 118 -27.99 6.26 -25.09
C GLY A 118 -26.69 7.00 -24.82
N ASP A 119 -26.25 7.07 -23.58
CA ASP A 119 -24.99 7.72 -23.19
C ASP A 119 -23.85 6.70 -23.05
N GLU A 120 -23.33 6.26 -24.20
CA GLU A 120 -22.22 5.30 -24.27
C GLU A 120 -20.93 5.83 -23.61
N LYS A 121 -20.70 7.15 -23.65
CA LYS A 121 -19.51 7.74 -23.01
C LYS A 121 -19.58 7.64 -21.48
N LEU A 122 -20.77 7.89 -20.93
CA LEU A 122 -20.98 7.73 -19.50
C LEU A 122 -20.90 6.27 -19.09
N ALA A 123 -21.44 5.35 -19.91
CA ALA A 123 -21.34 3.91 -19.67
C ALA A 123 -19.87 3.45 -19.64
N GLU A 124 -19.04 3.91 -20.57
CA GLU A 124 -17.61 3.60 -20.61
C GLU A 124 -16.88 4.23 -19.39
N LYS A 125 -17.19 5.47 -19.04
CA LYS A 125 -16.62 6.17 -17.87
C LYS A 125 -16.92 5.42 -16.58
N ILE A 126 -18.16 4.99 -16.36
CA ILE A 126 -18.56 4.24 -15.14
C ILE A 126 -17.94 2.85 -15.13
N GLY A 127 -17.98 2.16 -16.28
CA GLY A 127 -17.48 0.79 -16.43
C GLY A 127 -15.97 0.65 -16.23
N GLY A 128 -15.24 1.75 -16.39
CA GLY A 128 -13.79 1.75 -16.49
C GLY A 128 -13.33 1.22 -17.85
N GLY A 129 -12.58 2.02 -18.60
CA GLY A 129 -12.04 1.64 -19.90
C GLY A 129 -10.99 0.53 -19.83
N SER A 130 -10.29 0.27 -20.94
CA SER A 130 -9.26 -0.76 -21.05
C SER A 130 -8.14 -0.61 -20.01
N PHE A 131 -7.87 0.60 -19.56
CA PHE A 131 -6.76 0.95 -18.65
C PHE A 131 -7.17 1.17 -17.20
N GLY A 132 -8.43 0.94 -16.83
CA GLY A 132 -8.93 1.19 -15.49
C GLY A 132 -9.75 2.49 -15.40
N GLY A 133 -9.89 3.05 -14.21
CA GLY A 133 -10.77 4.18 -13.94
C GLY A 133 -12.22 3.75 -13.68
N GLY A 134 -13.09 4.71 -13.42
CA GLY A 134 -14.48 4.45 -13.05
C GLY A 134 -14.58 3.60 -11.79
N LEU A 135 -15.54 2.69 -11.79
CA LEU A 135 -15.79 1.75 -10.68
C LEU A 135 -15.11 0.38 -10.90
N LYS A 136 -13.99 0.34 -11.59
CA LYS A 136 -13.24 -0.90 -11.85
C LYS A 136 -12.19 -1.13 -10.77
N PHE A 137 -12.20 -2.31 -10.19
CA PHE A 137 -11.18 -2.73 -9.24
C PHE A 137 -9.81 -2.89 -9.91
N ASN A 138 -8.78 -2.35 -9.28
CA ASN A 138 -7.39 -2.62 -9.63
C ASN A 138 -7.01 -4.03 -9.22
N TYR A 139 -6.24 -4.72 -10.06
CA TYR A 139 -5.81 -6.10 -9.83
C TYR A 139 -4.31 -6.16 -9.56
N GLY A 140 -3.96 -6.70 -8.42
CA GLY A 140 -2.59 -6.87 -7.98
C GLY A 140 -2.34 -8.21 -7.30
N HIS A 141 -1.10 -8.42 -6.88
CA HIS A 141 -0.64 -9.61 -6.17
C HIS A 141 0.19 -9.19 -4.97
N VAL A 142 -0.15 -9.71 -3.80
CA VAL A 142 0.50 -9.37 -2.52
C VAL A 142 1.25 -10.57 -2.00
N MET A 143 2.47 -10.35 -1.53
CA MET A 143 3.35 -11.37 -0.98
C MET A 143 4.22 -10.82 0.14
N TYR A 144 4.63 -11.66 1.07
CA TYR A 144 5.66 -11.31 2.03
C TYR A 144 7.04 -11.39 1.41
N ILE A 145 7.87 -10.42 1.74
CA ILE A 145 9.28 -10.34 1.31
C ILE A 145 10.21 -9.98 2.48
N LEU A 146 11.49 -10.22 2.29
CA LEU A 146 12.59 -9.60 3.02
C LEU A 146 13.38 -8.74 2.05
N ASP A 147 13.62 -7.50 2.42
CA ASP A 147 14.59 -6.66 1.74
C ASP A 147 16.01 -7.14 2.09
N LEU A 148 16.73 -7.66 1.11
CA LEU A 148 18.08 -8.19 1.35
C LEU A 148 19.12 -7.11 1.60
N ASN A 149 18.85 -5.86 1.20
CA ASN A 149 19.70 -4.73 1.49
C ASN A 149 19.47 -4.23 2.94
N GLU A 150 18.28 -4.46 3.51
CA GLU A 150 17.88 -4.00 4.84
C GLU A 150 17.15 -5.11 5.62
N ARG A 151 17.71 -6.32 5.66
CA ARG A 151 17.10 -7.52 6.26
C ARG A 151 16.63 -7.32 7.71
N ALA A 152 17.24 -6.39 8.43
CA ALA A 152 16.87 -6.04 9.80
C ALA A 152 15.46 -5.42 9.92
N LYS A 153 14.91 -4.86 8.85
CA LYS A 153 13.52 -4.36 8.83
C LYS A 153 12.48 -5.47 9.00
N GLY A 154 12.88 -6.72 8.76
CA GLY A 154 11.98 -7.86 8.88
C GLY A 154 11.06 -8.03 7.68
N PHE A 155 9.90 -8.66 7.90
CA PHE A 155 8.96 -8.99 6.82
C PHE A 155 8.13 -7.78 6.42
N GLN A 156 8.05 -7.58 5.12
CA GLN A 156 7.26 -6.51 4.53
C GLN A 156 6.32 -7.09 3.46
N LEU A 157 5.23 -6.41 3.16
CA LEU A 157 4.30 -6.79 2.12
C LEU A 157 4.65 -6.07 0.82
N LEU A 158 5.01 -6.83 -0.19
CA LEU A 158 5.18 -6.34 -1.55
C LEU A 158 3.87 -6.50 -2.33
N THR A 159 3.44 -5.43 -2.98
CA THR A 159 2.36 -5.48 -3.96
C THR A 159 2.93 -5.27 -5.35
N LEU A 160 2.65 -6.20 -6.24
CA LEU A 160 2.95 -6.08 -7.67
C LEU A 160 1.66 -5.88 -8.45
N SER A 161 1.71 -5.01 -9.45
CA SER A 161 0.64 -4.95 -10.44
C SER A 161 0.53 -6.28 -11.19
N HIS A 162 -0.62 -6.54 -11.81
CA HIS A 162 -0.78 -7.79 -12.57
C HIS A 162 0.26 -7.95 -13.69
N ALA A 163 0.65 -6.86 -14.34
CA ALA A 163 1.67 -6.90 -15.40
C ALA A 163 3.05 -7.27 -14.83
N GLN A 164 3.48 -6.64 -13.74
CA GLN A 164 4.74 -6.95 -13.06
C GLN A 164 4.75 -8.39 -12.54
N PHE A 165 3.65 -8.83 -11.93
CA PHE A 165 3.53 -10.20 -11.44
C PHE A 165 3.61 -11.22 -12.60
N LYS A 166 2.97 -10.94 -13.72
CA LYS A 166 3.05 -11.78 -14.91
C LYS A 166 4.50 -11.92 -15.42
N GLU A 167 5.26 -10.83 -15.44
CA GLU A 167 6.68 -10.86 -15.80
C GLU A 167 7.49 -11.73 -14.84
N LEU A 168 7.30 -11.56 -13.53
CA LEU A 168 7.92 -12.40 -12.49
C LEU A 168 7.59 -13.89 -12.71
N ASP A 169 6.33 -14.19 -12.96
CA ASP A 169 5.84 -15.55 -13.18
C ASP A 169 6.46 -16.21 -14.41
N GLU A 170 6.54 -15.49 -15.52
CA GLU A 170 7.18 -15.98 -16.74
C GLU A 170 8.66 -16.33 -16.51
N ARG A 171 9.39 -15.46 -15.82
CA ARG A 171 10.82 -15.68 -15.49
C ARG A 171 10.98 -16.84 -14.51
N LYS A 172 10.15 -16.90 -13.47
CA LYS A 172 10.11 -17.99 -12.51
C LYS A 172 9.89 -19.35 -13.19
N PHE A 173 8.90 -19.47 -14.07
CA PHE A 173 8.62 -20.72 -14.73
C PHE A 173 9.74 -21.14 -15.69
N LYS A 174 10.35 -20.21 -16.42
CA LYS A 174 11.53 -20.49 -17.27
C LYS A 174 12.70 -21.03 -16.44
N LEU A 175 12.97 -20.41 -15.30
CA LEU A 175 14.04 -20.87 -14.40
C LEU A 175 13.69 -22.23 -13.79
N TRP A 176 12.47 -22.39 -13.31
CA TRP A 176 12.02 -23.62 -12.65
C TRP A 176 12.11 -24.81 -13.61
N GLN A 177 11.67 -24.66 -14.83
CA GLN A 177 11.77 -25.69 -15.86
C GLN A 177 13.23 -26.11 -16.11
N LYS A 178 14.16 -25.15 -16.18
CA LYS A 178 15.61 -25.45 -16.32
C LYS A 178 16.17 -26.21 -15.11
N LYS A 179 15.70 -25.88 -13.89
CA LYS A 179 16.13 -26.56 -12.66
C LYS A 179 15.55 -27.97 -12.56
N LEU A 180 14.26 -28.15 -12.89
CA LEU A 180 13.61 -29.47 -12.93
C LEU A 180 14.26 -30.44 -13.92
N ALA A 181 14.75 -29.95 -15.07
CA ALA A 181 15.49 -30.76 -16.04
C ALA A 181 16.79 -31.33 -15.47
N LYS A 182 17.42 -30.63 -14.50
CA LYS A 182 18.67 -31.07 -13.84
C LYS A 182 18.39 -31.83 -12.53
N SER A 183 17.36 -31.48 -11.82
CA SER A 183 17.00 -32.04 -10.51
C SER A 183 15.47 -32.22 -10.43
N PRO A 184 14.96 -33.42 -10.73
CA PRO A 184 13.55 -33.72 -10.59
C PRO A 184 13.08 -33.42 -9.16
N GLY A 185 11.93 -32.73 -9.02
CA GLY A 185 11.40 -32.33 -7.71
C GLY A 185 12.00 -31.03 -7.15
N PHE A 186 12.80 -30.29 -7.94
CA PHE A 186 13.29 -28.97 -7.51
C PHE A 186 12.11 -28.07 -7.10
N PRO A 187 12.15 -27.45 -5.89
CA PRO A 187 11.05 -26.63 -5.39
C PRO A 187 10.96 -25.28 -6.13
N CYS A 188 9.95 -24.48 -5.81
CA CYS A 188 9.79 -23.14 -6.38
C CYS A 188 11.08 -22.31 -6.21
N PRO A 189 11.68 -21.80 -7.31
CA PRO A 189 13.01 -21.20 -7.26
C PRO A 189 13.04 -19.80 -6.63
N ILE A 190 11.91 -19.21 -6.28
CA ILE A 190 11.86 -17.85 -5.71
C ILE A 190 11.27 -17.80 -4.28
N SER A 191 10.58 -18.86 -3.84
CA SER A 191 9.91 -18.87 -2.53
C SER A 191 10.21 -20.09 -1.66
N SER A 192 11.00 -21.05 -2.15
CA SER A 192 11.43 -22.22 -1.36
C SER A 192 12.24 -21.79 -0.14
N VAL A 193 12.12 -22.50 0.98
CA VAL A 193 12.84 -22.20 2.23
C VAL A 193 14.36 -22.22 2.03
N TYR A 194 14.88 -23.22 1.31
CA TYR A 194 16.33 -23.47 1.17
C TYR A 194 16.89 -23.17 -0.23
N ASN A 195 16.04 -23.18 -1.26
CA ASN A 195 16.51 -23.16 -2.65
C ASN A 195 15.96 -21.96 -3.44
N ALA A 196 15.66 -20.85 -2.77
CA ALA A 196 15.15 -19.69 -3.47
C ALA A 196 16.28 -18.71 -3.82
N TYR A 197 16.16 -18.16 -4.99
CA TYR A 197 17.03 -17.11 -5.52
C TYR A 197 16.43 -15.74 -5.22
N PRO A 198 17.27 -14.72 -5.02
CA PRO A 198 16.80 -13.34 -4.93
C PRO A 198 16.04 -12.92 -6.17
N VAL A 199 15.05 -12.07 -5.97
CA VAL A 199 14.35 -11.35 -7.03
C VAL A 199 14.83 -9.91 -7.00
N GLU A 200 15.32 -9.44 -8.13
CA GLU A 200 15.76 -8.07 -8.32
C GLU A 200 14.71 -7.30 -9.10
N ILE A 201 14.26 -6.17 -8.53
CA ILE A 201 13.36 -5.24 -9.18
C ILE A 201 14.14 -3.95 -9.40
N GLU A 202 14.44 -3.64 -10.64
CA GLU A 202 15.07 -2.39 -11.01
C GLU A 202 14.00 -1.34 -11.33
N LYS A 203 14.01 -0.24 -10.61
CA LYS A 203 13.23 0.96 -10.91
C LYS A 203 14.12 1.97 -11.61
N LYS A 204 13.78 2.36 -12.81
CA LYS A 204 14.55 3.33 -13.62
C LYS A 204 13.65 4.32 -14.32
N LYS A 205 14.20 5.49 -14.63
CA LYS A 205 13.55 6.45 -15.52
C LYS A 205 13.91 6.18 -16.98
N ASN A 206 12.89 6.22 -17.84
CA ASN A 206 13.04 6.24 -19.28
C ASN A 206 12.31 7.47 -19.83
N GLY A 207 13.02 8.59 -19.93
CA GLY A 207 12.42 9.89 -20.20
C GLY A 207 11.57 10.37 -19.04
N SER A 208 10.26 10.59 -19.30
CA SER A 208 9.27 10.96 -18.27
C SER A 208 8.64 9.75 -17.59
N LYS A 209 8.87 8.54 -18.09
CA LYS A 209 8.22 7.30 -17.61
C LYS A 209 9.11 6.57 -16.63
N THR A 210 8.49 6.07 -15.57
CA THR A 210 9.14 5.12 -14.67
C THR A 210 8.93 3.71 -15.20
N GLU A 211 10.01 2.98 -15.38
CA GLU A 211 10.00 1.61 -15.86
C GLU A 211 10.51 0.68 -14.77
N TYR A 212 9.90 -0.50 -14.69
CA TYR A 212 10.34 -1.58 -13.83
C TYR A 212 10.81 -2.73 -14.70
N SER A 213 11.92 -3.34 -14.32
CA SER A 213 12.32 -4.63 -14.82
C SER A 213 12.51 -5.59 -13.65
N ILE A 214 12.07 -6.82 -13.83
CA ILE A 214 12.14 -7.85 -12.80
C ILE A 214 13.07 -8.94 -13.27
N GLU A 215 14.06 -9.29 -12.45
CA GLU A 215 14.99 -10.36 -12.74
C GLU A 215 15.06 -11.35 -11.58
N ILE A 216 15.49 -12.59 -11.84
CA ILE A 216 15.78 -13.58 -10.80
C ILE A 216 17.29 -13.83 -10.85
N ASP A 217 17.97 -13.41 -9.81
CA ASP A 217 19.42 -13.57 -9.69
C ASP A 217 19.77 -15.04 -9.39
N ASN A 218 19.89 -15.82 -10.44
CA ASN A 218 20.19 -17.25 -10.35
C ASN A 218 21.70 -17.57 -10.41
N GLU A 219 22.55 -16.57 -10.42
CA GLU A 219 24.00 -16.68 -10.38
C GLU A 219 24.53 -16.57 -8.95
N SER A 220 23.82 -15.86 -8.08
CA SER A 220 24.11 -15.78 -6.66
C SER A 220 23.76 -17.08 -5.91
N GLU A 221 24.23 -17.17 -4.68
CA GLU A 221 23.85 -18.23 -3.76
C GLU A 221 22.36 -18.13 -3.40
N ASN A 222 21.77 -19.26 -3.03
CA ASN A 222 20.40 -19.31 -2.55
C ASN A 222 20.25 -18.53 -1.23
N GLU A 223 19.20 -17.75 -1.12
CA GLU A 223 18.83 -17.04 0.13
C GLU A 223 18.04 -17.98 1.05
N VAL A 224 18.72 -18.60 1.99
CA VAL A 224 18.13 -19.51 2.96
C VAL A 224 17.46 -18.73 4.08
N LEU A 225 16.26 -19.17 4.50
CA LEU A 225 15.57 -18.62 5.67
C LEU A 225 16.10 -19.27 6.93
N THR A 226 16.41 -18.47 7.93
CA THR A 226 16.83 -18.94 9.25
C THR A 226 15.66 -19.54 10.05
N GLY A 227 15.95 -20.35 11.05
CA GLY A 227 14.90 -20.89 11.95
C GLY A 227 14.14 -19.80 12.68
N GLU A 228 14.80 -18.69 13.03
CA GLU A 228 14.15 -17.53 13.65
C GLU A 228 13.20 -16.84 12.68
N GLU A 229 13.60 -16.63 11.42
CA GLU A 229 12.74 -16.06 10.38
C GLU A 229 11.52 -16.94 10.10
N LEU A 230 11.71 -18.27 10.05
CA LEU A 230 10.59 -19.20 9.89
C LEU A 230 9.62 -19.12 11.06
N THR A 231 10.12 -19.00 12.28
CA THR A 231 9.28 -18.83 13.48
C THR A 231 8.51 -17.52 13.43
N LYS A 232 9.17 -16.42 13.04
CA LYS A 232 8.51 -15.12 12.84
C LYS A 232 7.47 -15.18 11.74
N LEU A 233 7.74 -15.89 10.65
CA LEU A 233 6.79 -16.06 9.54
C LEU A 233 5.54 -16.84 9.96
N MET A 234 5.70 -17.87 10.82
CA MET A 234 4.57 -18.60 11.38
C MET A 234 3.69 -17.73 12.29
N ALA A 235 4.28 -16.77 12.98
CA ALA A 235 3.59 -15.81 13.85
C ALA A 235 3.06 -14.58 13.12
N ALA A 236 3.47 -14.34 11.86
CA ALA A 236 3.04 -13.18 11.09
C ALA A 236 1.54 -13.25 10.77
N THR A 237 0.91 -12.08 10.69
CA THR A 237 -0.49 -11.96 10.26
C THR A 237 -0.65 -12.52 8.85
N ARG A 238 -1.70 -13.28 8.61
CA ARG A 238 -1.90 -13.85 7.29
C ARG A 238 -2.28 -12.80 6.28
N ILE A 239 -1.70 -12.91 5.08
CA ILE A 239 -1.98 -11.96 3.99
C ILE A 239 -3.48 -11.79 3.74
N PRO A 240 -4.32 -12.84 3.66
CA PRO A 240 -5.78 -12.68 3.49
C PRO A 240 -6.46 -11.85 4.58
N GLU A 241 -6.01 -11.96 5.83
CA GLU A 241 -6.56 -11.19 6.96
C GLU A 241 -6.25 -9.68 6.83
N ILE A 242 -5.20 -9.35 6.09
CA ILE A 242 -4.81 -7.97 5.81
C ILE A 242 -5.55 -7.43 4.59
N ILE A 243 -5.45 -8.14 3.45
CA ILE A 243 -5.90 -7.60 2.15
C ILE A 243 -7.41 -7.75 1.91
N TYR A 244 -8.08 -8.69 2.59
CA TYR A 244 -9.52 -8.95 2.44
C TYR A 244 -10.34 -8.44 3.61
N ARG A 245 -9.73 -7.69 4.51
CA ARG A 245 -10.47 -7.08 5.63
C ARG A 245 -11.51 -6.12 5.09
N TYR A 246 -12.77 -6.35 5.48
CA TYR A 246 -13.90 -5.47 5.17
C TYR A 246 -14.72 -5.27 6.44
N SER A 247 -14.82 -4.04 6.90
CA SER A 247 -15.41 -3.66 8.18
C SER A 247 -16.67 -2.79 7.99
N SER A 248 -17.43 -2.56 9.05
CA SER A 248 -18.54 -1.62 9.06
C SER A 248 -18.14 -0.24 8.56
N TYR A 249 -16.93 0.22 8.92
CA TYR A 249 -16.37 1.48 8.40
C TYR A 249 -16.28 1.50 6.86
N GLN A 250 -15.76 0.45 6.26
CA GLN A 250 -15.63 0.35 4.79
C GLN A 250 -16.98 0.21 4.12
N TYR A 251 -17.92 -0.50 4.75
CA TYR A 251 -19.29 -0.62 4.25
C TYR A 251 -19.99 0.73 4.20
N GLU A 252 -19.99 1.48 5.30
CA GLU A 252 -20.60 2.82 5.37
C GLU A 252 -19.92 3.80 4.41
N ALA A 253 -18.58 3.76 4.32
CA ALA A 253 -17.82 4.56 3.35
C ALA A 253 -18.23 4.22 1.92
N THR A 254 -18.44 2.92 1.61
CA THR A 254 -18.90 2.48 0.28
C THR A 254 -20.29 3.02 -0.03
N LEU A 255 -21.23 2.96 0.91
CA LEU A 255 -22.56 3.52 0.71
C LEU A 255 -22.53 5.03 0.44
N GLU A 256 -21.72 5.77 1.20
CA GLU A 256 -21.57 7.21 0.98
C GLU A 256 -20.91 7.50 -0.38
N TYR A 257 -19.89 6.74 -0.77
CA TYR A 257 -19.28 6.86 -2.09
C TYR A 257 -20.26 6.62 -3.23
N LEU A 258 -21.08 5.57 -3.14
CA LEU A 258 -22.08 5.26 -4.18
C LEU A 258 -23.18 6.32 -4.25
N LYS A 259 -23.54 6.93 -3.10
CA LYS A 259 -24.46 8.08 -3.06
C LYS A 259 -23.87 9.29 -3.79
N GLN A 260 -22.58 9.55 -3.62
CA GLN A 260 -21.88 10.60 -4.37
C GLN A 260 -21.79 10.26 -5.87
N CYS A 261 -21.64 8.99 -6.21
CA CYS A 261 -21.70 8.53 -7.61
C CYS A 261 -23.10 8.77 -8.23
N ASP A 262 -24.20 8.49 -7.52
CA ASP A 262 -25.56 8.79 -7.98
C ASP A 262 -25.72 10.29 -8.27
N ALA A 263 -25.25 11.14 -7.37
CA ALA A 263 -25.27 12.58 -7.58
C ALA A 263 -24.38 13.02 -8.75
N LYS A 264 -23.16 12.49 -8.86
CA LYS A 264 -22.18 12.79 -9.91
C LYS A 264 -22.67 12.40 -11.30
N TYR A 265 -23.34 11.25 -11.43
CA TYR A 265 -23.80 10.71 -12.71
C TYR A 265 -25.26 11.05 -13.02
N GLY A 266 -25.97 11.76 -12.13
CA GLY A 266 -27.38 12.08 -12.28
C GLY A 266 -28.26 10.83 -12.36
N MET A 267 -27.96 9.85 -11.52
CA MET A 267 -28.64 8.55 -11.44
C MET A 267 -29.31 8.35 -10.08
N SER A 268 -30.07 7.28 -9.92
CA SER A 268 -30.72 6.86 -8.68
C SER A 268 -30.56 5.36 -8.49
N ILE A 269 -29.37 4.84 -8.74
CA ILE A 269 -29.07 3.41 -8.70
C ILE A 269 -29.22 2.85 -7.28
N LEU A 270 -28.89 3.63 -6.25
CA LEU A 270 -29.12 3.21 -4.86
C LEU A 270 -30.61 2.90 -4.56
N GLY A 271 -31.55 3.48 -5.30
CA GLY A 271 -32.98 3.17 -5.18
C GLY A 271 -33.44 1.95 -5.96
N ASP A 272 -32.57 1.36 -6.76
CA ASP A 272 -32.88 0.14 -7.52
C ASP A 272 -33.07 -1.06 -6.59
N ARG A 273 -34.02 -1.95 -6.95
CA ARG A 273 -34.35 -3.11 -6.13
C ARG A 273 -33.16 -4.07 -5.93
N ASP A 274 -32.44 -4.35 -7.01
CA ASP A 274 -31.31 -5.28 -6.95
C ASP A 274 -30.16 -4.70 -6.12
N MET A 275 -30.03 -3.36 -6.16
CA MET A 275 -29.04 -2.66 -5.33
C MET A 275 -29.41 -2.67 -3.84
N GLN A 276 -30.71 -2.46 -3.52
CA GLN A 276 -31.20 -2.53 -2.13
C GLN A 276 -31.04 -3.95 -1.55
N GLU A 277 -31.34 -4.98 -2.33
CA GLU A 277 -31.13 -6.37 -1.92
C GLU A 277 -29.64 -6.67 -1.66
N ALA A 278 -28.74 -6.13 -2.49
CA ALA A 278 -27.30 -6.26 -2.28
C ALA A 278 -26.82 -5.54 -1.00
N ILE A 279 -27.36 -4.34 -0.72
CA ILE A 279 -27.06 -3.56 0.50
C ILE A 279 -27.49 -4.35 1.75
N GLU A 280 -28.71 -4.88 1.77
CA GLU A 280 -29.24 -5.66 2.90
C GLU A 280 -28.42 -6.94 3.10
N THR A 281 -28.10 -7.65 2.00
CA THR A 281 -27.32 -8.88 2.05
C THR A 281 -25.95 -8.62 2.64
N LEU A 282 -25.17 -7.70 2.07
CA LEU A 282 -23.82 -7.42 2.58
C LEU A 282 -23.85 -6.89 4.02
N GLY A 283 -24.80 -6.00 4.34
CA GLY A 283 -24.94 -5.47 5.70
C GLY A 283 -25.23 -6.55 6.74
N SER A 284 -25.94 -7.62 6.37
CA SER A 284 -26.20 -8.77 7.25
C SER A 284 -24.99 -9.68 7.46
N GLU A 285 -24.05 -9.69 6.53
CA GLU A 285 -22.84 -10.52 6.55
C GLU A 285 -21.69 -9.87 7.35
N ILE A 286 -21.75 -8.55 7.61
CA ILE A 286 -20.72 -7.87 8.41
C ILE A 286 -20.80 -8.32 9.86
N PRO A 287 -19.66 -8.68 10.50
CA PRO A 287 -19.65 -9.11 11.90
C PRO A 287 -20.27 -8.05 12.83
N LYS A 288 -21.21 -8.47 13.70
CA LYS A 288 -21.91 -7.57 14.62
C LYS A 288 -21.01 -6.99 15.72
N GLU A 289 -19.88 -7.62 15.98
CA GLU A 289 -18.87 -7.13 16.91
C GLU A 289 -18.07 -5.95 16.34
N ASP A 290 -18.14 -5.72 15.04
CA ASP A 290 -17.50 -4.57 14.41
C ASP A 290 -18.34 -3.31 14.63
N THR A 291 -17.90 -2.50 15.59
CA THR A 291 -18.50 -1.21 15.94
C THR A 291 -17.84 -0.03 15.23
N SER A 292 -16.98 -0.30 14.27
CA SER A 292 -16.33 0.76 13.46
C SER A 292 -17.38 1.53 12.67
N SER A 293 -17.28 2.86 12.66
CA SER A 293 -18.23 3.72 11.94
C SER A 293 -17.49 4.73 11.07
N PHE A 294 -18.00 4.95 9.88
CA PHE A 294 -17.49 5.95 8.97
C PHE A 294 -17.95 7.35 9.39
N SER A 295 -17.02 8.30 9.40
CA SER A 295 -17.31 9.73 9.60
C SER A 295 -16.24 10.58 8.93
N PHE A 296 -16.65 11.65 8.27
CA PHE A 296 -15.73 12.62 7.68
C PHE A 296 -14.89 13.38 8.73
N ASP A 297 -15.35 13.47 9.96
CA ASP A 297 -14.68 14.24 11.03
C ASP A 297 -13.77 13.38 11.91
N LYS A 298 -14.00 12.07 11.92
CA LYS A 298 -13.16 11.13 12.69
C LYS A 298 -12.18 10.46 11.76
N ARG A 299 -10.92 10.87 11.79
CA ARG A 299 -9.82 9.96 11.49
C ARG A 299 -9.76 8.97 12.66
N THR A 300 -10.58 7.94 12.64
CA THR A 300 -10.45 6.84 13.58
C THR A 300 -9.06 6.21 13.40
N LYS A 301 -8.53 5.60 14.45
CA LYS A 301 -7.29 4.79 14.35
C LYS A 301 -7.40 3.80 13.19
N ASP A 302 -8.60 3.24 12.99
CA ASP A 302 -8.91 2.29 11.91
C ASP A 302 -8.81 2.90 10.50
N ALA A 303 -9.16 4.19 10.32
CA ALA A 303 -8.95 4.88 9.04
C ALA A 303 -7.46 5.08 8.72
N LYS A 304 -6.63 5.34 9.74
CA LYS A 304 -5.17 5.35 9.59
C LYS A 304 -4.61 3.95 9.31
N GLU A 305 -5.16 2.93 9.94
CA GLU A 305 -4.76 1.53 9.72
C GLU A 305 -5.23 1.03 8.36
N ASN A 306 -6.44 1.38 7.93
CA ASN A 306 -6.96 1.00 6.61
C ASN A 306 -6.29 1.77 5.45
N ALA A 307 -5.91 3.02 5.65
CA ALA A 307 -5.08 3.76 4.69
C ALA A 307 -3.64 3.23 4.60
N SER A 308 -3.15 2.57 5.66
CA SER A 308 -1.84 1.91 5.68
C SER A 308 -1.88 0.44 5.25
N ASN A 309 -3.07 -0.19 5.25
CA ASN A 309 -3.27 -1.59 4.86
C ASN A 309 -3.78 -1.75 3.41
N GLY A 310 -4.18 -0.64 2.76
CA GLY A 310 -4.40 -0.65 1.31
C GLY A 310 -3.05 -0.62 0.59
N THR A 311 -2.97 -1.28 -0.55
CA THR A 311 -1.97 -0.97 -1.55
C THR A 311 -2.01 0.54 -1.75
N GLY A 312 -1.11 1.25 -1.08
CA GLY A 312 -1.04 2.70 -1.17
C GLY A 312 -0.95 3.08 -2.64
N LEU A 313 -1.50 4.23 -3.00
CA LEU A 313 -1.26 4.78 -4.32
C LEU A 313 0.25 4.76 -4.54
N LEU A 314 0.70 4.02 -5.53
CA LEU A 314 2.11 4.02 -5.89
C LEU A 314 2.37 5.27 -6.73
N LEU A 315 3.48 5.94 -6.50
CA LEU A 315 3.89 7.10 -7.32
C LEU A 315 3.88 6.74 -8.81
N ASP A 316 4.25 5.51 -9.13
CA ASP A 316 4.25 5.00 -10.50
C ASP A 316 2.86 4.88 -11.13
N ASP A 317 1.83 4.57 -10.34
CA ASP A 317 0.45 4.56 -10.83
C ASP A 317 0.01 5.98 -11.20
N LEU A 318 0.51 6.99 -10.49
CA LEU A 318 0.26 8.40 -10.80
C LEU A 318 1.00 8.84 -12.07
N PHE A 319 2.27 8.44 -12.24
CA PHE A 319 3.01 8.68 -13.48
C PHE A 319 2.38 7.98 -14.67
N ASN A 320 2.01 6.71 -14.54
CA ASN A 320 1.33 5.96 -15.60
C ASN A 320 0.01 6.63 -16.03
N ARG A 321 -0.79 7.09 -15.06
CA ARG A 321 -2.04 7.82 -15.35
C ARG A 321 -1.77 9.17 -16.04
N TYR A 322 -0.72 9.87 -15.63
CA TYR A 322 -0.32 11.12 -16.28
C TYR A 322 0.06 10.87 -17.75
N ASP A 323 0.87 9.85 -18.02
CA ASP A 323 1.28 9.47 -19.37
C ASP A 323 0.10 9.08 -20.25
N GLU A 324 -0.85 8.32 -19.70
CA GLU A 324 -2.11 7.98 -20.41
C GLU A 324 -2.92 9.21 -20.80
N LEU A 325 -2.96 10.24 -19.94
CA LEU A 325 -3.64 11.49 -20.24
C LEU A 325 -2.92 12.25 -21.37
N GLN A 326 -1.58 12.25 -21.35
CA GLN A 326 -0.79 12.87 -22.41
C GLN A 326 -0.97 12.17 -23.76
N ASP A 327 -0.96 10.84 -23.77
CA ASP A 327 -1.18 10.02 -24.98
C ASP A 327 -2.57 10.27 -25.59
N LYS A 328 -3.57 10.58 -24.76
CA LYS A 328 -4.93 10.96 -25.19
C LYS A 328 -5.06 12.45 -25.56
N GLY A 329 -3.99 13.25 -25.44
CA GLY A 329 -4.00 14.70 -25.68
C GLY A 329 -4.85 15.47 -24.67
N LEU A 330 -5.10 14.92 -23.47
CA LEU A 330 -5.86 15.56 -22.41
C LEU A 330 -4.96 16.46 -21.57
N SER A 331 -5.48 17.58 -21.11
CA SER A 331 -4.74 18.55 -20.30
C SER A 331 -5.11 18.42 -18.81
N ASP A 332 -4.30 19.02 -17.93
CA ASP A 332 -4.58 19.10 -16.49
C ASP A 332 -5.91 19.79 -16.13
N LYS A 333 -6.51 20.50 -17.12
CA LYS A 333 -7.78 21.21 -16.93
C LYS A 333 -9.00 20.32 -17.26
N THR A 334 -8.79 19.19 -17.90
CA THR A 334 -9.88 18.23 -18.14
C THR A 334 -10.32 17.58 -16.82
N GLU A 335 -11.47 16.95 -16.83
CA GLU A 335 -11.99 16.25 -15.64
C GLU A 335 -11.01 15.17 -15.19
N GLU A 336 -10.47 14.39 -16.12
CA GLU A 336 -9.49 13.33 -15.85
C GLU A 336 -8.17 13.90 -15.33
N GLY A 337 -7.73 15.06 -15.85
CA GLY A 337 -6.55 15.76 -15.35
C GLY A 337 -6.74 16.27 -13.92
N GLN A 338 -7.95 16.68 -13.55
CA GLN A 338 -8.29 17.07 -12.18
C GLN A 338 -8.43 15.86 -11.24
N GLU A 339 -8.95 14.73 -11.74
CA GLU A 339 -8.96 13.47 -10.99
C GLU A 339 -7.52 13.03 -10.66
N LEU A 340 -6.61 13.03 -11.63
CA LEU A 340 -5.20 12.76 -11.38
C LEU A 340 -4.59 13.71 -10.35
N ARG A 341 -4.93 15.00 -10.43
CA ARG A 341 -4.46 15.98 -9.45
C ARG A 341 -4.97 15.69 -8.03
N GLY A 342 -6.17 15.16 -7.91
CA GLY A 342 -6.72 14.66 -6.65
C GLY A 342 -5.88 13.54 -6.06
N LEU A 343 -5.53 12.55 -6.89
CA LEU A 343 -4.69 11.42 -6.49
C LEU A 343 -3.27 11.85 -6.11
N ILE A 344 -2.68 12.80 -6.84
CA ILE A 344 -1.36 13.38 -6.50
C ILE A 344 -1.39 14.04 -5.10
N ARG A 345 -2.44 14.80 -4.80
CA ARG A 345 -2.60 15.41 -3.46
C ARG A 345 -2.69 14.38 -2.36
N GLN A 346 -3.45 13.32 -2.61
CA GLN A 346 -3.56 12.22 -1.68
C GLN A 346 -2.21 11.57 -1.41
N PHE A 347 -1.44 11.30 -2.45
CA PHE A 347 -0.12 10.72 -2.31
C PHE A 347 0.79 11.61 -1.44
N ILE A 348 0.79 12.94 -1.68
CA ILE A 348 1.53 13.91 -0.86
C ILE A 348 1.10 13.87 0.62
N GLU A 349 -0.22 13.79 0.89
CA GLU A 349 -0.74 13.70 2.27
C GLU A 349 -0.41 12.35 2.91
N GLN A 350 -0.49 11.26 2.16
CA GLN A 350 -0.20 9.91 2.60
C GLN A 350 1.28 9.75 2.97
N GLU A 351 2.16 10.24 2.13
CA GLU A 351 3.61 10.21 2.33
C GLU A 351 4.13 11.33 3.23
N LYS A 352 3.23 12.23 3.68
CA LYS A 352 3.57 13.41 4.50
C LYS A 352 4.65 14.30 3.87
N LEU A 353 4.66 14.38 2.56
CA LEU A 353 5.64 15.16 1.82
C LEU A 353 5.40 16.66 1.98
N SER A 354 6.47 17.43 2.11
CA SER A 354 6.41 18.89 2.22
C SER A 354 6.30 19.59 0.86
N VAL A 355 5.53 19.01 -0.07
CA VAL A 355 5.34 19.55 -1.42
C VAL A 355 4.23 20.60 -1.43
N ARG A 356 4.55 21.81 -1.89
CA ARG A 356 3.57 22.91 -1.97
C ARG A 356 2.78 22.86 -3.27
N ILE A 357 1.48 22.63 -3.17
CA ILE A 357 0.57 22.63 -4.31
C ILE A 357 0.04 24.04 -4.56
N THR A 358 0.34 24.61 -5.73
CA THR A 358 -0.20 25.91 -6.17
C THR A 358 -1.18 25.74 -7.34
N ARG A 359 -1.99 26.75 -7.61
CA ARG A 359 -2.93 26.71 -8.76
C ARG A 359 -2.25 26.68 -10.12
N SER A 360 -1.01 27.16 -10.19
CA SER A 360 -0.22 27.26 -11.42
C SER A 360 0.66 26.02 -11.67
N THR A 361 0.91 25.18 -10.65
CA THR A 361 1.73 23.99 -10.79
C THR A 361 0.99 22.92 -11.58
N THR A 362 1.57 22.40 -12.63
CA THR A 362 1.01 21.32 -13.45
C THR A 362 1.06 19.97 -12.73
N ASN A 363 0.30 18.99 -13.20
CA ASN A 363 0.35 17.64 -12.64
C ASN A 363 1.75 17.02 -12.81
N LYS A 364 2.41 17.28 -13.93
CA LYS A 364 3.79 16.83 -14.15
C LYS A 364 4.75 17.43 -13.12
N GLU A 365 4.73 18.77 -12.98
CA GLU A 365 5.58 19.43 -11.99
C GLU A 365 5.34 18.95 -10.56
N LEU A 366 4.08 18.59 -10.21
CA LEU A 366 3.78 18.01 -8.91
C LEU A 366 4.37 16.62 -8.75
N LEU A 367 4.30 15.78 -9.78
CA LEU A 367 4.89 14.43 -9.77
C LEU A 367 6.42 14.50 -9.67
N ASP A 368 7.04 15.42 -10.42
CA ASP A 368 8.49 15.64 -10.38
C ASP A 368 8.94 16.15 -9.00
N LEU A 369 8.19 17.09 -8.37
CA LEU A 369 8.45 17.57 -7.01
C LEU A 369 8.26 16.49 -5.93
N ILE A 370 7.32 15.58 -6.11
CA ILE A 370 7.12 14.45 -5.21
C ILE A 370 8.32 13.50 -5.30
N GLU A 371 8.79 13.22 -6.50
CA GLU A 371 9.94 12.36 -6.70
C GLU A 371 11.20 12.98 -6.09
N GLU A 372 11.43 14.28 -6.30
CA GLU A 372 12.54 15.01 -5.68
C GLU A 372 12.45 15.00 -4.14
N ALA A 373 11.23 15.18 -3.59
CA ALA A 373 11.00 15.14 -2.14
C ALA A 373 11.22 13.76 -1.53
N LEU A 374 11.00 12.68 -2.29
CA LEU A 374 11.29 11.30 -1.87
C LEU A 374 12.78 10.93 -2.00
N GLU A 375 13.51 11.59 -2.92
CA GLU A 375 14.95 11.41 -3.07
C GLU A 375 15.76 12.16 -2.00
N THR A 376 15.21 13.26 -1.48
CA THR A 376 15.83 14.04 -0.37
C THR A 376 15.49 13.38 0.96
N ASP A 377 16.43 12.67 1.56
CA ASP A 377 16.28 11.99 2.85
C ASP A 377 16.09 13.04 3.97
N PRO A 378 14.94 13.12 4.65
CA PRO A 378 14.72 14.08 5.73
C PRO A 378 15.61 13.83 6.96
N GLN A 379 16.33 12.71 7.03
CA GLN A 379 17.29 12.43 8.09
C GLN A 379 18.67 13.08 7.85
N ALA A 380 19.00 13.42 6.61
CA ALA A 380 20.28 14.07 6.32
C ALA A 380 20.34 15.56 6.76
N GLU A 381 19.18 16.23 6.83
CA GLU A 381 19.11 17.61 7.34
C GLU A 381 19.13 17.70 8.88
N ALA A 382 18.82 16.64 9.60
CA ALA A 382 18.84 16.62 11.06
C ALA A 382 20.26 16.46 11.67
N GLU A 383 21.25 16.05 10.85
CA GLU A 383 22.66 15.94 11.28
C GLU A 383 23.50 17.20 11.00
N GLN A 384 22.96 18.19 10.31
CA GLN A 384 23.61 19.49 10.14
C GLN A 384 23.12 20.53 11.17
N VAL A 385 23.18 20.19 12.45
CA VAL A 385 23.25 21.22 13.48
C VAL A 385 24.64 21.83 13.36
N PRO A 386 24.78 23.11 13.05
CA PRO A 386 26.10 23.74 13.01
C PRO A 386 26.71 23.63 14.42
N THR A 387 27.81 22.92 14.49
CA THR A 387 28.66 22.91 15.66
C THR A 387 28.93 24.38 16.01
N PRO A 388 28.62 24.87 17.21
CA PRO A 388 28.95 26.24 17.57
C PRO A 388 30.46 26.45 17.42
N GLU A 389 30.82 27.43 16.60
CA GLU A 389 32.20 27.88 16.50
C GLU A 389 32.73 28.11 17.90
N PRO A 390 33.92 27.60 18.24
CA PRO A 390 34.53 27.92 19.54
C PRO A 390 34.75 29.43 19.58
N GLU A 391 34.22 30.06 20.64
CA GLU A 391 34.49 31.47 20.97
C GLU A 391 36.00 31.72 20.93
N PRO A 392 36.46 32.82 20.30
CA PRO A 392 37.87 33.15 20.28
C PRO A 392 38.35 33.39 21.71
N GLU A 393 39.26 32.57 22.19
CA GLU A 393 40.02 32.79 23.41
C GLU A 393 40.60 34.22 23.40
N LEU A 394 40.16 35.03 24.35
CA LEU A 394 40.73 36.33 24.64
C LEU A 394 42.22 36.16 24.91
N ALA A 395 43.03 36.63 23.99
CA ALA A 395 44.48 36.71 24.13
C ALA A 395 44.83 37.51 25.37
N ALA A 396 45.48 36.82 26.32
CA ALA A 396 46.10 37.47 27.48
C ALA A 396 47.18 38.41 26.99
N GLU A 397 47.12 39.65 27.51
CA GLU A 397 48.16 40.67 27.31
C GLU A 397 49.55 40.15 27.72
N PRO A 398 50.63 40.40 26.97
CA PRO A 398 51.99 40.09 27.40
C PRO A 398 52.44 41.13 28.40
N ALA A 399 52.79 40.66 29.61
CA ALA A 399 53.48 41.43 30.62
C ALA A 399 54.81 42.01 30.05
N GLN A 400 54.95 43.31 30.26
CA GLN A 400 56.21 44.03 30.06
C GLN A 400 57.26 43.48 30.96
N GLU A 401 58.35 42.96 30.47
CA GLU A 401 59.61 42.80 31.18
C GLU A 401 60.73 43.55 30.44
N SER A 402 61.35 44.35 31.26
CA SER A 402 62.35 45.34 31.02
C SER A 402 63.66 44.82 30.45
N THR A 403 64.18 45.67 29.55
CA THR A 403 65.59 45.83 29.21
C THR A 403 66.63 45.35 30.22
N GLU A 404 67.61 44.55 29.75
CA GLU A 404 69.01 44.77 30.06
C GLU A 404 69.96 44.27 29.00
N ARG A 405 70.83 45.16 28.64
CA ARG A 405 71.99 45.06 27.71
C ARG A 405 72.99 43.98 28.19
N ARG A 406 73.65 43.31 27.27
CA ARG A 406 75.14 43.21 27.19
C ARG A 406 75.53 42.40 25.94
N ARG A 407 76.12 43.03 25.00
CA ARG A 407 77.47 43.11 24.42
C ARG A 407 78.30 41.81 24.49
N ARG A 408 78.91 41.55 23.31
CA ARG A 408 80.22 40.86 23.00
C ARG A 408 80.08 39.35 22.89
N ARG A 409 80.49 38.74 21.78
CA ARG A 409 81.55 38.87 20.75
C ARG A 409 81.17 38.14 19.54
#